data_e664674116683ca56d5ceb6f6fe72b0f
#
_entry.id   e664674116683ca56d5ceb6f6fe72b0f
#
_cell.length_a   1.000
_cell.length_b   1.000
_cell.length_c   1.000
_cell.angle_alpha   90.00
_cell.angle_beta   90.00
_cell.angle_gamma   90.00
#
_symmetry.space_group_name_H-M   'P 1'
#
loop_
_entity.id
_entity.type
_entity.pdbx_description
1 polymer ?
#
loop_
_entity_poly.entity_id
_entity_poly.type
_entity_poly.pdbx_seq_one_letter_code
_entity_poly.pdbx_strand_id
1 'polypeptide(L)'
;MQCGSSWVASKKAKPGKKRAAAKPRNGISRDFVPWQYAVGVVDGKIPASRLVRLSCERFLGELSRFGIAQRRGIWFDREAAERACRFFPSLLRHHKGEWAGQPFTLEPWQQFIVANVFGWRQADGRRRFRKAFIEIP
;
A
#
# COMPACT_ATOMS: atom_id res chain seq x y z
N MET A 1 62.61 5.37 21.68
CA MET A 1 61.20 5.73 21.95
C MET A 1 60.41 5.56 20.66
N GLN A 2 59.71 4.42 20.51
CA GLN A 2 58.92 4.12 19.31
C GLN A 2 57.44 4.34 19.62
N CYS A 3 56.80 5.31 18.94
CA CYS A 3 55.35 5.48 18.97
C CYS A 3 54.69 4.56 17.97
N GLY A 4 54.03 3.52 18.45
CA GLY A 4 53.18 2.63 17.66
C GLY A 4 51.85 3.27 17.35
N SER A 5 51.56 3.57 16.08
CA SER A 5 50.23 3.99 15.63
C SER A 5 49.35 2.75 15.38
N SER A 6 48.39 2.56 16.25
CA SER A 6 47.36 1.54 16.18
C SER A 6 46.33 1.91 15.08
N TRP A 7 46.35 1.13 14.01
CA TRP A 7 45.41 1.24 12.91
C TRP A 7 44.08 0.51 13.28
N VAL A 8 43.03 1.25 13.62
CA VAL A 8 41.72 0.68 13.91
C VAL A 8 41.02 0.36 12.58
N ALA A 9 40.95 -0.92 12.25
CA ALA A 9 40.25 -1.40 11.07
C ALA A 9 38.73 -1.19 11.25
N SER A 10 38.17 -0.28 10.44
CA SER A 10 36.74 -0.02 10.36
C SER A 10 36.01 -1.26 9.81
N LYS A 11 35.21 -1.91 10.65
CA LYS A 11 34.37 -3.06 10.25
C LYS A 11 33.27 -2.56 9.30
N LYS A 12 33.37 -2.88 8.00
CA LYS A 12 32.31 -2.69 7.01
C LYS A 12 31.04 -3.40 7.49
N ALA A 13 29.96 -2.63 7.70
CA ALA A 13 28.64 -3.16 8.02
C ALA A 13 28.16 -4.05 6.87
N LYS A 14 27.76 -5.27 7.18
CA LYS A 14 27.15 -6.19 6.21
C LYS A 14 25.82 -5.61 5.71
N PRO A 15 25.54 -5.66 4.38
CA PRO A 15 24.25 -5.22 3.86
C PRO A 15 23.13 -6.08 4.48
N GLY A 16 22.18 -5.41 5.14
CA GLY A 16 21.05 -6.06 5.79
C GLY A 16 20.27 -6.90 4.77
N LYS A 17 20.01 -8.17 5.09
CA LYS A 17 19.13 -9.04 4.31
C LYS A 17 17.80 -8.33 4.09
N LYS A 18 17.44 -8.04 2.82
CA LYS A 18 16.12 -7.58 2.43
C LYS A 18 15.11 -8.60 2.94
N ARG A 19 14.27 -8.19 3.91
CA ARG A 19 13.17 -9.02 4.41
C ARG A 19 12.22 -9.25 3.25
N ALA A 20 12.06 -10.51 2.84
CA ALA A 20 11.02 -10.90 1.90
C ALA A 20 9.66 -10.45 2.44
N ALA A 21 8.84 -9.85 1.57
CA ALA A 21 7.50 -9.38 1.93
C ALA A 21 6.70 -10.54 2.56
N ALA A 22 6.26 -10.35 3.81
CA ALA A 22 5.54 -11.37 4.56
C ALA A 22 4.26 -11.75 3.81
N LYS A 23 3.95 -13.07 3.72
CA LYS A 23 2.68 -13.58 3.19
C LYS A 23 1.50 -12.89 3.90
N PRO A 24 0.52 -12.34 3.16
CA PRO A 24 -0.67 -11.76 3.79
C PRO A 24 -1.46 -12.86 4.53
N ARG A 25 -1.61 -12.69 5.84
CA ARG A 25 -2.34 -13.63 6.72
C ARG A 25 -3.86 -13.42 6.71
N ASN A 26 -4.39 -12.51 5.89
CA ASN A 26 -5.75 -11.96 6.00
C ASN A 26 -6.67 -12.32 4.83
N GLY A 27 -6.44 -13.45 4.15
CA GLY A 27 -7.24 -13.77 2.96
C GLY A 27 -7.06 -12.80 1.78
N ILE A 28 -6.17 -11.83 1.89
CA ILE A 28 -5.79 -10.96 0.78
C ILE A 28 -4.83 -11.77 -0.07
N SER A 29 -5.33 -12.25 -1.21
CA SER A 29 -4.53 -13.00 -2.16
C SER A 29 -3.64 -12.07 -2.99
N ARG A 30 -2.63 -12.64 -3.64
CA ARG A 30 -1.65 -11.90 -4.45
C ARG A 30 -2.25 -11.24 -5.69
N ASP A 31 -3.48 -11.57 -6.05
CA ASP A 31 -4.26 -11.02 -7.15
C ASP A 31 -4.91 -9.66 -6.83
N PHE A 32 -4.88 -9.22 -5.57
CA PHE A 32 -5.44 -7.93 -5.17
C PHE A 32 -4.54 -6.77 -5.61
N VAL A 33 -4.96 -6.03 -6.64
CA VAL A 33 -4.19 -4.96 -7.29
C VAL A 33 -3.63 -3.92 -6.31
N PRO A 34 -4.40 -3.40 -5.32
CA PRO A 34 -3.86 -2.47 -4.33
C PRO A 34 -2.71 -3.04 -3.50
N TRP A 35 -2.74 -4.34 -3.21
CA TRP A 35 -1.64 -5.00 -2.52
C TRP A 35 -0.40 -5.13 -3.41
N GLN A 36 -0.58 -5.53 -4.68
CA GLN A 36 0.51 -5.61 -5.67
C GLN A 36 1.20 -4.26 -5.86
N TYR A 37 0.40 -3.19 -5.99
CA TYR A 37 0.92 -1.83 -6.08
C TYR A 37 1.77 -1.46 -4.86
N ALA A 38 1.24 -1.67 -3.65
CA ALA A 38 1.94 -1.35 -2.42
C ALA A 38 3.27 -2.12 -2.29
N VAL A 39 3.28 -3.42 -2.64
CA VAL A 39 4.51 -4.23 -2.66
C VAL A 39 5.49 -3.70 -3.70
N GLY A 40 5.02 -3.37 -4.91
CA GLY A 40 5.86 -2.83 -5.98
C GLY A 40 6.57 -1.52 -5.60
N VAL A 41 5.86 -0.63 -4.89
CA VAL A 41 6.41 0.62 -4.38
C VAL A 41 7.44 0.37 -3.27
N VAL A 42 7.14 -0.49 -2.31
CA VAL A 42 8.05 -0.78 -1.19
C VAL A 42 9.31 -1.52 -1.66
N ASP A 43 9.18 -2.44 -2.61
CA ASP A 43 10.31 -3.14 -3.24
C ASP A 43 11.14 -2.24 -4.18
N GLY A 44 10.69 -1.01 -4.47
CA GLY A 44 11.36 -0.08 -5.36
C GLY A 44 11.18 -0.39 -6.85
N LYS A 45 10.25 -1.28 -7.22
CA LYS A 45 9.92 -1.59 -8.63
C LYS A 45 9.07 -0.50 -9.27
N ILE A 46 8.27 0.20 -8.47
CA ILE A 46 7.45 1.34 -8.90
C ILE A 46 8.04 2.59 -8.25
N PRO A 47 8.48 3.58 -9.03
CA PRO A 47 8.97 4.84 -8.50
C PRO A 47 7.82 5.59 -7.80
N ALA A 48 8.07 6.07 -6.60
CA ALA A 48 7.07 6.78 -5.82
C ALA A 48 7.71 7.79 -4.86
N SER A 49 6.98 8.85 -4.53
CA SER A 49 7.42 9.82 -3.54
C SER A 49 7.54 9.18 -2.15
N ARG A 50 8.28 9.85 -1.26
CA ARG A 50 8.45 9.40 0.14
C ARG A 50 7.11 9.16 0.84
N LEU A 51 6.14 10.05 0.66
CA LEU A 51 4.84 9.96 1.31
C LEU A 51 4.02 8.77 0.81
N VAL A 52 4.04 8.52 -0.51
CA VAL A 52 3.39 7.34 -1.10
C VAL A 52 4.03 6.06 -0.57
N ARG A 53 5.36 5.98 -0.50
CA ARG A 53 6.08 4.83 0.08
C ARG A 53 5.68 4.57 1.52
N LEU A 54 5.67 5.59 2.38
CA LEU A 54 5.24 5.48 3.77
C LEU A 54 3.78 5.02 3.90
N SER A 55 2.89 5.46 3.00
CA SER A 55 1.50 5.00 2.94
C SER A 55 1.41 3.51 2.58
N CYS A 56 2.21 3.04 1.62
CA CYS A 56 2.28 1.63 1.24
C CYS A 56 2.87 0.76 2.37
N GLU A 57 3.94 1.20 3.02
CA GLU A 57 4.54 0.51 4.16
C GLU A 57 3.55 0.38 5.32
N ARG A 58 2.81 1.45 5.63
CA ARG A 58 1.75 1.43 6.64
C ARG A 58 0.66 0.42 6.27
N PHE A 59 0.15 0.46 5.04
CA PHE A 59 -0.88 -0.45 4.57
C PHE A 59 -0.45 -1.92 4.72
N LEU A 60 0.72 -2.28 4.21
CA LEU A 60 1.26 -3.63 4.33
C LEU A 60 1.53 -4.03 5.78
N GLY A 61 2.06 -3.10 6.59
CA GLY A 61 2.32 -3.31 8.00
C GLY A 61 1.05 -3.55 8.81
N GLU A 62 -0.02 -2.81 8.55
CA GLU A 62 -1.32 -3.00 9.21
C GLU A 62 -1.98 -4.33 8.80
N LEU A 63 -1.90 -4.70 7.52
CA LEU A 63 -2.37 -6.00 7.04
C LEU A 63 -1.60 -7.18 7.67
N SER A 64 -0.27 -7.07 7.82
CA SER A 64 0.54 -8.12 8.44
C SER A 64 0.32 -8.24 9.95
N ARG A 65 -0.07 -7.15 10.61
CA ARG A 65 -0.37 -7.06 12.04
C ARG A 65 -1.86 -7.27 12.36
N PHE A 66 -2.58 -7.98 11.52
CA PHE A 66 -4.03 -8.17 11.63
C PHE A 66 -4.51 -8.51 13.04
N GLY A 67 -3.81 -9.38 13.76
CA GLY A 67 -4.15 -9.70 15.15
C GLY A 67 -4.09 -8.50 16.11
N ILE A 68 -3.19 -7.51 15.87
CA ILE A 68 -3.08 -6.29 16.70
C ILE A 68 -4.13 -5.26 16.26
N ALA A 69 -4.35 -5.10 14.96
CA ALA A 69 -5.37 -4.21 14.42
C ALA A 69 -6.77 -4.66 14.85
N GLN A 70 -7.04 -5.97 14.83
CA GLN A 70 -8.30 -6.56 15.27
C GLN A 70 -8.57 -6.34 16.76
N ARG A 71 -7.52 -6.39 17.62
CA ARG A 71 -7.66 -6.02 19.05
C ARG A 71 -8.05 -4.56 19.25
N ARG A 72 -7.73 -3.68 18.31
CA ARG A 72 -8.14 -2.26 18.28
C ARG A 72 -9.47 -2.04 17.58
N GLY A 73 -10.17 -3.12 17.18
CA GLY A 73 -11.42 -3.05 16.43
C GLY A 73 -11.26 -2.50 15.00
N ILE A 74 -10.06 -2.57 14.44
CA ILE A 74 -9.77 -2.10 13.07
C ILE A 74 -9.55 -3.34 12.20
N TRP A 75 -10.20 -3.40 11.05
CA TRP A 75 -10.06 -4.50 10.11
C TRP A 75 -10.17 -4.02 8.66
N PHE A 76 -9.68 -4.82 7.73
CA PHE A 76 -9.74 -4.52 6.32
C PHE A 76 -10.80 -5.37 5.63
N ASP A 77 -11.81 -4.71 5.08
CA ASP A 77 -12.89 -5.30 4.29
C ASP A 77 -12.49 -5.29 2.81
N ARG A 78 -11.92 -6.40 2.35
CA ARG A 78 -11.52 -6.57 0.95
C ARG A 78 -12.70 -6.41 -0.01
N GLU A 79 -13.83 -6.98 0.33
CA GLU A 79 -15.02 -6.96 -0.52
C GLU A 79 -15.55 -5.53 -0.69
N ALA A 80 -15.58 -4.73 0.37
CA ALA A 80 -15.94 -3.33 0.29
C ALA A 80 -14.96 -2.51 -0.56
N ALA A 81 -13.66 -2.79 -0.45
CA ALA A 81 -12.63 -2.16 -1.28
C ALA A 81 -12.82 -2.51 -2.76
N GLU A 82 -13.03 -3.78 -3.08
CA GLU A 82 -13.26 -4.23 -4.45
C GLU A 82 -14.57 -3.70 -5.04
N ARG A 83 -15.65 -3.65 -4.26
CA ARG A 83 -16.92 -3.03 -4.70
C ARG A 83 -16.71 -1.55 -5.06
N ALA A 84 -15.97 -0.82 -4.24
CA ALA A 84 -15.67 0.58 -4.50
C ALA A 84 -14.82 0.77 -5.77
N CYS A 85 -13.83 -0.08 -6.02
CA CYS A 85 -13.04 -0.03 -7.25
C CYS A 85 -13.87 -0.40 -8.49
N ARG A 86 -14.74 -1.41 -8.38
CA ARG A 86 -15.61 -1.84 -9.49
C ARG A 86 -16.69 -0.82 -9.87
N PHE A 87 -17.07 0.07 -8.97
CA PHE A 87 -18.01 1.14 -9.26
C PHE A 87 -17.60 1.94 -10.50
N PHE A 88 -16.32 2.29 -10.62
CA PHE A 88 -15.83 3.15 -11.70
C PHE A 88 -16.04 2.52 -13.09
N PRO A 89 -15.50 1.35 -13.43
CA PRO A 89 -15.68 0.77 -14.75
C PRO A 89 -17.13 0.31 -15.02
N SER A 90 -17.92 0.05 -13.98
CA SER A 90 -19.30 -0.39 -14.13
C SER A 90 -20.25 0.75 -14.50
N LEU A 91 -20.07 1.93 -13.92
CA LEU A 91 -21.02 3.05 -14.03
C LEU A 91 -20.45 4.27 -14.76
N LEU A 92 -19.14 4.44 -14.80
CA LEU A 92 -18.51 5.61 -15.41
C LEU A 92 -17.91 5.28 -16.78
N ARG A 93 -18.01 6.25 -17.69
CA ARG A 93 -17.45 6.20 -19.03
C ARG A 93 -16.67 7.48 -19.30
N HIS A 94 -15.62 7.36 -20.10
CA HIS A 94 -14.94 8.54 -20.63
C HIS A 94 -15.90 9.31 -21.53
N HIS A 95 -16.02 10.62 -21.33
CA HIS A 95 -16.98 11.45 -22.07
C HIS A 95 -16.36 12.18 -23.27
N LYS A 96 -15.02 12.27 -23.35
CA LYS A 96 -14.31 12.99 -24.43
C LYS A 96 -13.04 12.24 -24.86
N GLY A 97 -12.54 12.63 -26.04
CA GLY A 97 -11.30 12.13 -26.61
C GLY A 97 -11.43 10.74 -27.23
N GLU A 98 -10.31 10.13 -27.54
CA GLU A 98 -10.21 8.80 -28.17
C GLU A 98 -10.78 7.65 -27.29
N TRP A 99 -10.91 7.89 -26.00
CA TRP A 99 -11.48 6.94 -25.03
C TRP A 99 -12.99 7.13 -24.80
N ALA A 100 -13.64 8.05 -25.53
CA ALA A 100 -15.08 8.33 -25.34
C ALA A 100 -15.93 7.06 -25.42
N GLY A 101 -16.83 6.87 -24.43
CA GLY A 101 -17.69 5.69 -24.33
C GLY A 101 -17.04 4.45 -23.69
N GLN A 102 -15.71 4.41 -23.55
CA GLN A 102 -15.03 3.29 -22.89
C GLN A 102 -15.20 3.34 -21.36
N PRO A 103 -15.18 2.18 -20.66
CA PRO A 103 -15.25 2.13 -19.22
C PRO A 103 -14.09 2.89 -18.57
N PHE A 104 -14.40 3.67 -17.50
CA PHE A 104 -13.38 4.35 -16.74
C PHE A 104 -12.70 3.38 -15.79
N THR A 105 -11.56 2.83 -16.20
CA THR A 105 -10.78 1.88 -15.40
C THR A 105 -9.76 2.62 -14.55
N LEU A 106 -9.75 2.34 -13.24
CA LEU A 106 -8.79 2.93 -12.31
C LEU A 106 -7.39 2.34 -12.51
N GLU A 107 -6.39 3.19 -12.54
CA GLU A 107 -4.98 2.81 -12.48
C GLU A 107 -4.64 2.15 -11.13
N PRO A 108 -3.60 1.31 -11.04
CA PRO A 108 -3.24 0.60 -9.80
C PRO A 108 -3.06 1.52 -8.58
N TRP A 109 -2.49 2.70 -8.76
CA TRP A 109 -2.33 3.69 -7.68
C TRP A 109 -3.66 4.29 -7.24
N GLN A 110 -4.59 4.52 -8.18
CA GLN A 110 -5.95 4.99 -7.87
C GLN A 110 -6.73 3.93 -7.10
N GLN A 111 -6.64 2.67 -7.55
CA GLN A 111 -7.23 1.54 -6.83
C GLN A 111 -6.68 1.41 -5.42
N PHE A 112 -5.38 1.63 -5.22
CA PHE A 112 -4.76 1.65 -3.89
C PHE A 112 -5.37 2.73 -2.98
N ILE A 113 -5.59 3.95 -3.48
CA ILE A 113 -6.23 5.03 -2.71
C ILE A 113 -7.67 4.65 -2.36
N VAL A 114 -8.47 4.26 -3.35
CA VAL A 114 -9.88 3.87 -3.16
C VAL A 114 -9.99 2.71 -2.17
N ALA A 115 -9.17 1.68 -2.32
CA ALA A 115 -9.15 0.54 -1.41
C ALA A 115 -8.81 0.94 0.04
N ASN A 116 -7.87 1.87 0.25
CA ASN A 116 -7.56 2.37 1.60
C ASN A 116 -8.73 3.14 2.22
N VAL A 117 -9.40 4.00 1.45
CA VAL A 117 -10.51 4.81 1.96
C VAL A 117 -11.73 3.96 2.27
N PHE A 118 -12.04 2.98 1.44
CA PHE A 118 -13.28 2.19 1.54
C PHE A 118 -13.10 0.84 2.23
N GLY A 119 -11.90 0.27 2.25
CA GLY A 119 -11.64 -1.05 2.81
C GLY A 119 -11.39 -1.05 4.32
N TRP A 120 -10.76 -0.02 4.88
CA TRP A 120 -10.52 0.03 6.31
C TRP A 120 -11.76 0.36 7.11
N ARG A 121 -12.10 -0.53 8.08
CA ARG A 121 -13.27 -0.46 8.95
C ARG A 121 -12.87 -0.30 10.41
N GLN A 122 -13.79 0.26 11.20
CA GLN A 122 -13.75 0.30 12.66
C GLN A 122 -14.66 -0.77 13.25
N ALA A 123 -14.61 -0.98 14.55
CA ALA A 123 -15.43 -1.96 15.28
C ALA A 123 -16.94 -1.78 15.06
N ASP A 124 -17.37 -0.53 14.86
CA ASP A 124 -18.77 -0.17 14.58
C ASP A 124 -19.19 -0.39 13.11
N GLY A 125 -18.31 -0.98 12.28
CA GLY A 125 -18.53 -1.21 10.85
C GLY A 125 -18.37 0.03 9.96
N ARG A 126 -18.15 1.21 10.54
CA ARG A 126 -17.94 2.44 9.77
C ARG A 126 -16.55 2.47 9.15
N ARG A 127 -16.40 3.26 8.09
CA ARG A 127 -15.09 3.49 7.47
C ARG A 127 -14.15 4.16 8.47
N ARG A 128 -12.92 3.66 8.56
CA ARG A 128 -11.86 4.27 9.36
C ARG A 128 -11.46 5.64 8.81
N PHE A 129 -11.30 5.74 7.49
CA PHE A 129 -10.93 6.97 6.81
C PHE A 129 -12.18 7.62 6.21
N ARG A 130 -12.45 8.86 6.59
CA ARG A 130 -13.59 9.66 6.10
C ARG A 130 -13.17 10.75 5.15
N LYS A 131 -11.89 11.13 5.19
CA LYS A 131 -11.28 12.16 4.35
C LYS A 131 -9.97 11.61 3.77
N ALA A 132 -9.67 11.93 2.54
CA ALA A 132 -8.39 11.70 1.89
C ALA A 132 -7.91 13.00 1.27
N PHE A 133 -6.64 13.33 1.48
CA PHE A 133 -5.98 14.42 0.78
C PHE A 133 -5.12 13.80 -0.31
N ILE A 134 -5.35 14.20 -1.55
CA ILE A 134 -4.66 13.66 -2.73
C ILE A 134 -4.10 14.87 -3.48
N GLU A 135 -2.78 14.94 -3.56
CA GLU A 135 -2.05 15.93 -4.33
C GLU A 135 -1.42 15.25 -5.55
N ILE A 136 -1.76 15.74 -6.72
CA ILE A 136 -1.25 15.25 -8.00
C ILE A 136 -0.58 16.46 -8.66
N PRO A 137 0.68 16.35 -9.16
CA PRO A 137 1.38 17.42 -9.86
C PRO A 137 0.70 17.78 -11.17
#